data_24e819dd87786ca687c345de853bd14e
#
_entry.id   24e819dd87786ca687c345de853bd14e
#
_cell.length_a   1.000
_cell.length_b   1.000
_cell.length_c   1.000
_cell.angle_alpha   90.00
_cell.angle_beta   90.00
_cell.angle_gamma   90.00
#
_symmetry.space_group_name_H-M   'P 1'
#
loop_
_entity.id
_entity.type
_entity.pdbx_description
1 polymer ?
#
loop_
_entity_poly.entity_id
_entity_poly.type
_entity_poly.pdbx_seq_one_letter_code
_entity_poly.pdbx_strand_id
1 'polypeptide(L)'
;MQFIDRTKIIVKAGDGGHGKSAFRREKFIPKGGPSGGDGGRGADVILKVDRNMNTLLDFRYHRKFVGKNGGNGDIKNQYGKNAPQCIIKVPAGTLVKDAETGEVLADLVNEGDEAIVAKGGRCGRGNAKFATSANRAPTFAELGEPGEGRTLLLELKLLADVGLVGYPSVGKSSIIASVSAARPEIADYHFTTITPVLGVVSLGDAQNFVMADIPGLIEGASEGVGLGHDFLRHIERTKVIIHVLDASGIEGRDPVEDFYKINKELSLYSPKLAKRSQVIAANKLDLPQASENLARIQEMAEKEGLKVFPVSAATKEGLQDLMRYVYQMLQDYVEEVDEEDNAEKIYNAQEDDADDITIKRDMTGQGFIVSGKSLEKLVAMTNFGNDEAIRRFQYIWRLKGIDEKLRAKGIKEGDTVYIGEMEFEYRQ
;
A
#
# COMPACT_ATOMS: atom_id res chain seq x y z
N MET A 1 10.72 -5.10 -20.18
CA MET A 1 9.66 -5.00 -19.18
C MET A 1 9.61 -3.55 -18.77
N GLN A 2 8.47 -2.89 -18.83
CA GLN A 2 8.36 -1.50 -18.40
C GLN A 2 8.15 -1.52 -16.89
N PHE A 3 8.98 -0.83 -16.14
CA PHE A 3 8.89 -0.74 -14.69
C PHE A 3 7.80 0.31 -14.34
N ILE A 4 6.81 -0.07 -13.55
CA ILE A 4 5.76 0.85 -13.07
C ILE A 4 5.85 0.89 -11.57
N ASP A 5 6.29 2.05 -11.08
CA ASP A 5 6.47 2.38 -9.67
C ASP A 5 5.26 3.09 -9.06
N ARG A 6 4.35 3.60 -9.90
CA ARG A 6 3.18 4.36 -9.49
C ARG A 6 1.94 4.02 -10.30
N THR A 7 0.84 3.67 -9.62
CA THR A 7 -0.43 3.37 -10.29
C THR A 7 -1.62 3.75 -9.42
N LYS A 8 -2.74 4.13 -10.09
CA LYS A 8 -4.02 4.37 -9.42
C LYS A 8 -4.95 3.18 -9.61
N ILE A 9 -5.56 2.73 -8.51
CA ILE A 9 -6.59 1.70 -8.51
C ILE A 9 -7.85 2.22 -7.82
N ILE A 10 -9.00 1.71 -8.25
CA ILE A 10 -10.30 1.99 -7.66
C ILE A 10 -10.73 0.74 -6.91
N VAL A 11 -10.96 0.86 -5.62
CA VAL A 11 -11.44 -0.22 -4.78
C VAL A 11 -12.85 0.09 -4.31
N LYS A 12 -13.73 -0.90 -4.35
CA LYS A 12 -15.06 -0.83 -3.76
C LYS A 12 -15.28 -2.09 -2.93
N ALA A 13 -15.50 -1.93 -1.64
CA ALA A 13 -15.88 -3.04 -0.76
C ALA A 13 -17.29 -3.53 -1.05
N GLY A 14 -17.61 -4.74 -0.62
CA GLY A 14 -18.93 -5.31 -0.84
C GLY A 14 -19.99 -4.65 0.05
N ASP A 15 -21.19 -4.51 -0.47
CA ASP A 15 -22.32 -4.03 0.31
C ASP A 15 -22.81 -5.12 1.27
N GLY A 16 -23.33 -4.74 2.43
CA GLY A 16 -23.98 -5.66 3.35
C GLY A 16 -25.28 -6.23 2.74
N GLY A 17 -25.59 -7.48 3.05
CA GLY A 17 -26.86 -8.08 2.68
C GLY A 17 -28.04 -7.47 3.45
N HIS A 18 -29.19 -7.38 2.82
CA HIS A 18 -30.41 -6.84 3.46
C HIS A 18 -30.98 -7.80 4.48
N GLY A 19 -31.50 -7.29 5.58
CA GLY A 19 -32.35 -8.03 6.49
C GLY A 19 -33.71 -8.36 5.86
N LYS A 20 -34.33 -9.43 6.30
CA LYS A 20 -35.65 -9.87 5.82
C LYS A 20 -36.72 -9.46 6.80
N SER A 21 -37.85 -8.96 6.28
CA SER A 21 -39.08 -8.84 7.05
C SER A 21 -39.97 -10.03 6.71
N ALA A 22 -40.22 -10.91 7.68
CA ALA A 22 -41.05 -12.10 7.50
C ALA A 22 -41.74 -12.48 8.81
N PHE A 23 -42.85 -13.19 8.71
CA PHE A 23 -43.60 -13.70 9.84
C PHE A 23 -43.78 -15.21 9.71
N ARG A 24 -43.70 -15.89 10.85
CA ARG A 24 -43.95 -17.33 10.91
C ARG A 24 -45.42 -17.63 10.62
N ARG A 25 -45.69 -18.51 9.69
CA ARG A 25 -47.03 -19.00 9.37
C ARG A 25 -47.01 -20.53 9.38
N GLU A 26 -47.76 -21.11 10.27
CA GLU A 26 -47.94 -22.61 10.39
C GLU A 26 -49.39 -22.97 10.44
N LYS A 27 -49.70 -24.25 10.17
CA LYS A 27 -51.09 -24.76 9.98
C LYS A 27 -52.04 -24.39 11.13
N PHE A 28 -51.55 -24.24 12.33
CA PHE A 28 -52.34 -23.88 13.52
C PHE A 28 -51.89 -22.59 14.22
N ILE A 29 -50.97 -21.81 13.62
CA ILE A 29 -50.45 -20.59 14.15
C ILE A 29 -50.58 -19.48 13.10
N PRO A 30 -51.79 -18.89 12.89
CA PRO A 30 -52.04 -17.91 11.88
C PRO A 30 -51.32 -16.57 12.13
N LYS A 31 -50.97 -16.25 13.40
CA LYS A 31 -50.28 -15.03 13.82
C LYS A 31 -48.97 -15.40 14.54
N GLY A 32 -48.05 -16.05 13.81
CA GLY A 32 -46.72 -16.31 14.31
C GLY A 32 -45.89 -15.04 14.42
N GLY A 33 -44.89 -15.01 15.33
CA GLY A 33 -44.01 -13.86 15.53
C GLY A 33 -43.12 -13.54 14.31
N PRO A 34 -42.37 -12.43 14.39
CA PRO A 34 -41.39 -12.08 13.34
C PRO A 34 -40.31 -13.16 13.21
N SER A 35 -39.96 -13.49 12.00
CA SER A 35 -39.04 -14.60 11.66
C SER A 35 -38.08 -14.27 10.52
N GLY A 36 -37.90 -12.99 10.21
CA GLY A 36 -36.91 -12.56 9.24
C GLY A 36 -35.50 -12.61 9.79
N GLY A 37 -34.59 -13.22 9.06
CA GLY A 37 -33.17 -13.30 9.39
C GLY A 37 -32.39 -12.04 8.96
N ASP A 38 -31.20 -11.88 9.55
CA ASP A 38 -30.28 -10.80 9.20
C ASP A 38 -29.57 -11.13 7.88
N GLY A 39 -29.09 -10.10 7.18
CA GLY A 39 -28.18 -10.27 6.05
C GLY A 39 -26.79 -10.76 6.46
N GLY A 40 -25.91 -10.99 5.50
CA GLY A 40 -24.48 -11.23 5.68
C GLY A 40 -23.66 -9.96 5.52
N ARG A 41 -22.45 -9.94 6.06
CA ARG A 41 -21.52 -8.81 5.90
C ARG A 41 -20.93 -8.80 4.48
N GLY A 42 -20.72 -7.61 3.90
CA GLY A 42 -20.00 -7.41 2.66
C GLY A 42 -18.50 -7.69 2.79
N ALA A 43 -17.84 -7.93 1.68
CA ALA A 43 -16.40 -8.21 1.63
C ALA A 43 -15.60 -6.96 1.95
N ASP A 44 -14.63 -7.07 2.86
CA ASP A 44 -13.55 -6.09 3.00
C ASP A 44 -12.58 -6.21 1.82
N VAL A 45 -11.94 -5.10 1.42
CA VAL A 45 -10.85 -5.10 0.47
C VAL A 45 -9.55 -4.95 1.22
N ILE A 46 -8.66 -5.93 1.04
CA ILE A 46 -7.40 -6.06 1.76
C ILE A 46 -6.26 -6.08 0.74
N LEU A 47 -5.26 -5.22 0.95
CA LEU A 47 -3.97 -5.34 0.29
C LEU A 47 -3.08 -6.24 1.12
N LYS A 48 -2.41 -7.20 0.47
CA LYS A 48 -1.51 -8.15 1.14
C LYS A 48 -0.21 -8.28 0.36
N VAL A 49 0.91 -8.26 1.06
CA VAL A 49 2.23 -8.43 0.44
C VAL A 49 2.41 -9.86 -0.07
N ASP A 50 2.90 -9.98 -1.32
CA ASP A 50 3.31 -11.25 -1.93
C ASP A 50 4.74 -11.12 -2.46
N ARG A 51 5.67 -11.92 -1.95
CA ARG A 51 7.10 -11.93 -2.37
C ARG A 51 7.31 -12.25 -3.85
N ASN A 52 6.37 -12.93 -4.48
CA ASN A 52 6.47 -13.29 -5.88
C ASN A 52 6.17 -12.11 -6.83
N MET A 53 5.71 -10.99 -6.28
CA MET A 53 5.40 -9.78 -7.04
C MET A 53 6.51 -8.75 -6.85
N ASN A 54 7.11 -8.31 -7.97
CA ASN A 54 8.19 -7.31 -7.97
C ASN A 54 7.80 -5.99 -8.65
N THR A 55 6.63 -5.89 -9.25
CA THR A 55 6.19 -4.70 -9.99
C THR A 55 4.70 -4.45 -9.81
N LEU A 56 4.28 -3.18 -10.02
CA LEU A 56 2.86 -2.80 -10.06
C LEU A 56 2.25 -2.88 -11.48
N LEU A 57 2.92 -3.57 -12.42
CA LEU A 57 2.51 -3.63 -13.83
C LEU A 57 1.08 -4.16 -14.03
N ASP A 58 0.69 -5.18 -13.26
CA ASP A 58 -0.64 -5.79 -13.35
C ASP A 58 -1.76 -4.79 -13.05
N PHE A 59 -1.51 -3.83 -12.17
CA PHE A 59 -2.47 -2.79 -11.81
C PHE A 59 -2.68 -1.73 -12.89
N ARG A 60 -1.82 -1.68 -13.90
CA ARG A 60 -2.04 -0.84 -15.08
C ARG A 60 -3.20 -1.37 -15.93
N TYR A 61 -3.34 -2.69 -15.98
CA TYR A 61 -4.38 -3.37 -16.76
C TYR A 61 -5.64 -3.62 -15.92
N HIS A 62 -5.47 -3.99 -14.66
CA HIS A 62 -6.56 -4.26 -13.72
C HIS A 62 -6.61 -3.16 -12.66
N ARG A 63 -7.42 -2.12 -12.93
CA ARG A 63 -7.50 -0.93 -12.06
C ARG A 63 -8.70 -0.94 -11.12
N LYS A 64 -9.68 -1.83 -11.32
CA LYS A 64 -10.92 -1.83 -10.56
C LYS A 64 -11.08 -3.15 -9.81
N PHE A 65 -11.20 -3.05 -8.50
CA PHE A 65 -11.40 -4.18 -7.59
C PHE A 65 -12.69 -3.99 -6.81
N VAL A 66 -13.59 -4.98 -6.89
CA VAL A 66 -14.90 -4.90 -6.24
C VAL A 66 -15.08 -6.12 -5.35
N GLY A 67 -15.31 -5.87 -4.07
CA GLY A 67 -15.67 -6.88 -3.09
C GLY A 67 -17.06 -7.46 -3.37
N LYS A 68 -17.28 -8.72 -3.01
CA LYS A 68 -18.59 -9.37 -3.12
C LYS A 68 -19.55 -8.83 -2.06
N ASN A 69 -20.83 -8.70 -2.40
CA ASN A 69 -21.87 -8.31 -1.45
C ASN A 69 -22.21 -9.47 -0.51
N GLY A 70 -22.66 -9.15 0.69
CA GLY A 70 -23.23 -10.11 1.62
C GLY A 70 -24.55 -10.69 1.11
N GLY A 71 -24.83 -11.92 1.48
CA GLY A 71 -26.12 -12.55 1.17
C GLY A 71 -27.26 -11.90 1.93
N ASN A 72 -28.44 -11.80 1.32
CA ASN A 72 -29.63 -11.30 2.03
C ASN A 72 -30.12 -12.30 3.07
N GLY A 73 -30.74 -11.81 4.14
CA GLY A 73 -31.46 -12.65 5.09
C GLY A 73 -32.71 -13.29 4.47
N ASP A 74 -33.14 -14.39 5.04
CA ASP A 74 -34.32 -15.12 4.55
C ASP A 74 -35.31 -15.40 5.68
N ILE A 75 -36.40 -16.08 5.32
CA ILE A 75 -37.46 -16.51 6.27
C ILE A 75 -36.93 -17.51 7.31
N LYS A 76 -37.69 -17.76 8.39
CA LYS A 76 -37.31 -18.70 9.46
C LYS A 76 -35.99 -18.40 10.14
N ASN A 77 -35.67 -17.11 10.30
CA ASN A 77 -34.43 -16.62 10.92
C ASN A 77 -33.14 -17.11 10.21
N GLN A 78 -33.20 -17.39 8.91
CA GLN A 78 -32.02 -17.78 8.16
C GLN A 78 -31.19 -16.54 7.83
N TYR A 79 -29.92 -16.58 8.26
CA TYR A 79 -28.95 -15.50 8.05
C TYR A 79 -28.36 -15.57 6.64
N GLY A 80 -28.13 -14.40 6.05
CA GLY A 80 -27.36 -14.28 4.82
C GLY A 80 -25.91 -14.69 5.02
N LYS A 81 -25.29 -15.27 4.00
CA LYS A 81 -23.88 -15.66 4.03
C LYS A 81 -22.98 -14.43 3.98
N ASN A 82 -21.97 -14.36 4.84
CA ASN A 82 -20.93 -13.33 4.75
C ASN A 82 -20.11 -13.51 3.45
N ALA A 83 -19.75 -12.41 2.83
CA ALA A 83 -18.88 -12.43 1.67
C ALA A 83 -17.43 -12.75 2.08
N PRO A 84 -16.68 -13.51 1.26
CA PRO A 84 -15.25 -13.71 1.47
C PRO A 84 -14.51 -12.40 1.23
N GLN A 85 -13.41 -12.19 1.94
CA GLN A 85 -12.55 -11.02 1.76
C GLN A 85 -12.02 -10.91 0.33
N CYS A 86 -11.86 -9.67 -0.16
CA CYS A 86 -11.24 -9.39 -1.46
C CYS A 86 -9.77 -9.07 -1.23
N ILE A 87 -8.91 -10.07 -1.41
CA ILE A 87 -7.47 -9.93 -1.22
C ILE A 87 -6.82 -9.50 -2.54
N ILE A 88 -6.12 -8.38 -2.51
CA ILE A 88 -5.33 -7.84 -3.61
C ILE A 88 -3.86 -8.00 -3.22
N LYS A 89 -3.11 -8.76 -4.01
CA LYS A 89 -1.69 -9.00 -3.77
C LYS A 89 -0.89 -7.81 -4.30
N VAL A 90 0.07 -7.34 -3.51
CA VAL A 90 0.97 -6.23 -3.85
C VAL A 90 2.42 -6.61 -3.56
N PRO A 91 3.41 -6.04 -4.28
CA PRO A 91 4.81 -6.27 -3.98
C PRO A 91 5.21 -5.66 -2.63
N ALA A 92 6.25 -6.21 -2.02
CA ALA A 92 6.86 -5.65 -0.81
C ALA A 92 7.37 -4.21 -1.07
N GLY A 93 7.23 -3.32 -0.09
CA GLY A 93 7.60 -1.91 -0.22
C GLY A 93 6.52 -1.06 -0.90
N THR A 94 5.27 -1.54 -0.99
CA THR A 94 4.16 -0.75 -1.54
C THR A 94 3.64 0.25 -0.52
N LEU A 95 3.75 1.54 -0.83
CA LEU A 95 3.12 2.64 -0.10
C LEU A 95 1.73 2.88 -0.68
N VAL A 96 0.73 2.88 0.20
CA VAL A 96 -0.68 3.05 -0.15
C VAL A 96 -1.15 4.42 0.31
N LYS A 97 -1.58 5.25 -0.62
CA LYS A 97 -2.14 6.59 -0.33
C LYS A 97 -3.57 6.67 -0.83
N ASP A 98 -4.37 7.47 -0.16
CA ASP A 98 -5.64 7.91 -0.71
C ASP A 98 -5.37 8.93 -1.84
N ALA A 99 -5.96 8.72 -3.02
CA ALA A 99 -5.69 9.57 -4.18
C ALA A 99 -6.40 10.94 -4.11
N GLU A 100 -7.40 11.10 -3.23
CA GLU A 100 -8.17 12.34 -3.06
C GLU A 100 -7.59 13.20 -1.95
N THR A 101 -7.26 12.60 -0.80
CA THR A 101 -6.72 13.33 0.36
C THR A 101 -5.20 13.41 0.36
N GLY A 102 -4.51 12.50 -0.34
CA GLY A 102 -3.06 12.34 -0.29
C GLY A 102 -2.54 11.68 1.00
N GLU A 103 -3.43 11.26 1.90
CA GLU A 103 -3.08 10.64 3.16
C GLU A 103 -2.47 9.24 2.96
N VAL A 104 -1.42 8.92 3.73
CA VAL A 104 -0.82 7.59 3.73
C VAL A 104 -1.67 6.65 4.58
N LEU A 105 -2.28 5.66 3.93
CA LEU A 105 -3.13 4.67 4.58
C LEU A 105 -2.34 3.49 5.13
N ALA A 106 -1.30 3.06 4.41
CA ALA A 106 -0.45 1.94 4.81
C ALA A 106 0.92 1.99 4.14
N ASP A 107 1.91 1.40 4.79
CA ASP A 107 3.26 1.14 4.27
C ASP A 107 3.53 -0.35 4.39
N LEU A 108 3.39 -1.08 3.29
CA LEU A 108 3.43 -2.53 3.22
C LEU A 108 4.85 -2.97 2.84
N VAL A 109 5.65 -3.28 3.83
CA VAL A 109 7.10 -3.54 3.68
C VAL A 109 7.43 -5.01 3.73
N ASN A 110 6.90 -5.73 4.73
CA ASN A 110 7.29 -7.10 5.03
C ASN A 110 6.30 -8.10 4.42
N GLU A 111 6.77 -9.33 4.19
CA GLU A 111 5.86 -10.42 3.84
C GLU A 111 4.87 -10.65 4.98
N GLY A 112 3.59 -10.81 4.63
CA GLY A 112 2.52 -10.97 5.61
C GLY A 112 1.85 -9.67 6.01
N ASP A 113 2.46 -8.49 5.77
CA ASP A 113 1.80 -7.20 6.02
C ASP A 113 0.48 -7.12 5.25
N GLU A 114 -0.57 -6.73 5.97
CA GLU A 114 -1.92 -6.59 5.43
C GLU A 114 -2.49 -5.21 5.77
N ALA A 115 -3.23 -4.62 4.82
CA ALA A 115 -3.95 -3.38 5.05
C ALA A 115 -5.41 -3.49 4.58
N ILE A 116 -6.34 -3.22 5.48
CA ILE A 116 -7.76 -3.05 5.12
C ILE A 116 -7.94 -1.65 4.55
N VAL A 117 -8.10 -1.54 3.23
CA VAL A 117 -8.18 -0.26 2.52
C VAL A 117 -9.62 0.20 2.26
N ALA A 118 -10.57 -0.73 2.29
CA ALA A 118 -12.00 -0.41 2.24
C ALA A 118 -12.80 -1.45 3.03
N LYS A 119 -13.64 -0.98 3.94
CA LYS A 119 -14.47 -1.85 4.79
C LYS A 119 -15.76 -2.24 4.11
N GLY A 120 -16.09 -3.53 4.19
CA GLY A 120 -17.36 -4.08 3.73
C GLY A 120 -18.53 -3.58 4.57
N GLY A 121 -19.66 -3.35 3.91
CA GLY A 121 -20.87 -2.87 4.56
C GLY A 121 -21.38 -3.86 5.62
N ARG A 122 -21.91 -3.32 6.70
CA ARG A 122 -22.59 -4.08 7.75
C ARG A 122 -23.88 -4.68 7.23
N CYS A 123 -24.21 -5.88 7.68
CA CYS A 123 -25.47 -6.53 7.35
C CYS A 123 -26.67 -5.76 7.93
N GLY A 124 -27.77 -5.73 7.18
CA GLY A 124 -29.07 -5.29 7.66
C GLY A 124 -29.69 -6.30 8.63
N ARG A 125 -30.33 -5.82 9.68
CA ARG A 125 -31.02 -6.68 10.65
C ARG A 125 -32.39 -7.06 10.16
N GLY A 126 -32.79 -8.34 10.36
CA GLY A 126 -34.13 -8.83 10.10
C GLY A 126 -35.15 -8.32 11.14
N ASN A 127 -36.44 -8.37 10.79
CA ASN A 127 -37.51 -7.89 11.66
C ASN A 127 -37.55 -8.62 13.02
N ALA A 128 -37.07 -9.85 13.10
CA ALA A 128 -37.02 -10.59 14.37
C ALA A 128 -36.16 -9.90 15.43
N LYS A 129 -35.11 -9.15 15.04
CA LYS A 129 -34.23 -8.40 15.94
C LYS A 129 -34.85 -7.11 16.50
N PHE A 130 -35.97 -6.64 15.91
CA PHE A 130 -36.66 -5.42 16.35
C PHE A 130 -37.90 -5.69 17.19
N ALA A 131 -38.20 -6.95 17.49
CA ALA A 131 -39.28 -7.33 18.37
C ALA A 131 -38.98 -6.88 19.80
N THR A 132 -39.90 -6.08 20.36
CA THR A 132 -39.85 -5.58 21.73
C THR A 132 -41.17 -5.85 22.44
N SER A 133 -41.24 -5.60 23.77
CA SER A 133 -42.49 -5.71 24.54
C SER A 133 -43.56 -4.75 24.03
N ALA A 134 -43.16 -3.57 23.54
CA ALA A 134 -44.07 -2.56 22.97
C ALA A 134 -44.45 -2.86 21.51
N ASN A 135 -43.53 -3.33 20.70
CA ASN A 135 -43.80 -3.77 19.31
C ASN A 135 -43.37 -5.21 19.12
N ARG A 136 -44.33 -6.14 19.30
CA ARG A 136 -44.10 -7.59 19.22
C ARG A 136 -44.05 -8.14 17.77
N ALA A 137 -44.48 -7.34 16.82
CA ALA A 137 -44.61 -7.76 15.41
C ALA A 137 -44.13 -6.67 14.43
N PRO A 138 -42.81 -6.27 14.51
CA PRO A 138 -42.28 -5.27 13.60
C PRO A 138 -42.35 -5.72 12.16
N THR A 139 -42.78 -4.85 11.27
CA THR A 139 -42.97 -5.13 9.85
C THR A 139 -41.79 -4.68 8.99
N PHE A 140 -40.80 -4.03 9.59
CA PHE A 140 -39.62 -3.52 8.90
C PHE A 140 -38.37 -4.36 9.16
N ALA A 141 -37.41 -4.25 8.25
CA ALA A 141 -36.06 -4.73 8.39
C ALA A 141 -35.09 -3.66 7.88
N GLU A 142 -33.84 -3.69 8.33
CA GLU A 142 -32.79 -2.80 7.84
C GLU A 142 -32.29 -3.28 6.47
N LEU A 143 -31.97 -2.35 5.59
CA LEU A 143 -31.15 -2.63 4.40
C LEU A 143 -29.70 -2.86 4.82
N GLY A 144 -28.91 -3.52 3.98
CA GLY A 144 -27.45 -3.62 4.18
C GLY A 144 -26.78 -2.27 4.02
N GLU A 145 -25.74 -2.03 4.79
CA GLU A 145 -24.90 -0.85 4.67
C GLU A 145 -24.12 -0.92 3.35
N PRO A 146 -23.98 0.17 2.59
CA PRO A 146 -23.12 0.21 1.43
C PRO A 146 -21.66 0.03 1.83
N GLY A 147 -20.89 -0.72 1.04
CA GLY A 147 -19.45 -0.88 1.22
C GLY A 147 -18.69 0.40 0.86
N GLU A 148 -17.57 0.61 1.51
CA GLU A 148 -16.71 1.77 1.25
C GLU A 148 -16.10 1.70 -0.15
N GLY A 149 -16.02 2.87 -0.83
CA GLY A 149 -15.32 3.04 -2.08
C GLY A 149 -14.18 4.05 -1.92
N ARG A 150 -13.01 3.74 -2.47
CA ARG A 150 -11.84 4.64 -2.45
C ARG A 150 -11.07 4.54 -3.76
N THR A 151 -10.42 5.65 -4.12
CA THR A 151 -9.38 5.66 -5.15
C THR A 151 -8.02 5.67 -4.47
N LEU A 152 -7.23 4.63 -4.69
CA LEU A 152 -5.93 4.47 -4.06
C LEU A 152 -4.82 4.79 -5.06
N LEU A 153 -3.80 5.45 -4.59
CA LEU A 153 -2.52 5.62 -5.26
C LEU A 153 -1.53 4.64 -4.64
N LEU A 154 -1.11 3.66 -5.41
CA LEU A 154 -0.05 2.73 -5.03
C LEU A 154 1.28 3.28 -5.55
N GLU A 155 2.24 3.42 -4.67
CA GLU A 155 3.61 3.82 -4.98
C GLU A 155 4.53 2.70 -4.50
N LEU A 156 5.30 2.12 -5.40
CA LEU A 156 6.31 1.14 -5.04
C LEU A 156 7.57 1.90 -4.63
N LYS A 157 7.90 1.81 -3.35
CA LYS A 157 9.21 2.22 -2.85
C LYS A 157 10.20 1.18 -3.36
N LEU A 158 10.86 1.46 -4.47
CA LEU A 158 11.84 0.56 -5.07
C LEU A 158 12.93 0.21 -4.06
N LEU A 159 12.85 -1.02 -3.59
CA LEU A 159 13.91 -1.64 -2.83
C LEU A 159 14.88 -2.23 -3.84
N ALA A 160 16.05 -1.61 -4.01
CA ALA A 160 17.13 -2.30 -4.69
C ALA A 160 17.61 -3.42 -3.78
N ASP A 161 17.65 -4.66 -4.31
CA ASP A 161 18.25 -5.78 -3.59
C ASP A 161 19.76 -5.59 -3.45
N VAL A 162 20.37 -4.94 -4.47
CA VAL A 162 21.81 -4.74 -4.60
C VAL A 162 22.13 -3.27 -4.82
N GLY A 163 23.00 -2.71 -3.98
CA GLY A 163 23.52 -1.36 -4.14
C GLY A 163 24.91 -1.36 -4.77
N LEU A 164 25.15 -0.51 -5.79
CA LEU A 164 26.49 -0.25 -6.31
C LEU A 164 27.06 0.98 -5.64
N VAL A 165 28.25 0.82 -5.07
CA VAL A 165 29.01 1.92 -4.48
C VAL A 165 30.37 2.04 -5.18
N GLY A 166 30.89 3.25 -5.26
CA GLY A 166 32.16 3.50 -5.93
C GLY A 166 32.29 4.95 -6.36
N TYR A 167 33.49 5.39 -6.63
CA TYR A 167 33.76 6.75 -7.10
C TYR A 167 33.05 7.10 -8.41
N PRO A 168 32.85 8.38 -8.73
CA PRO A 168 32.41 8.76 -10.08
C PRO A 168 33.32 8.18 -11.16
N SER A 169 32.79 7.89 -12.33
CA SER A 169 33.51 7.36 -13.51
C SER A 169 34.15 5.97 -13.36
N VAL A 170 33.98 5.26 -12.26
CA VAL A 170 34.46 3.85 -12.13
C VAL A 170 33.63 2.86 -12.95
N GLY A 171 32.50 3.31 -13.51
CA GLY A 171 31.66 2.52 -14.42
C GLY A 171 30.43 1.87 -13.78
N LYS A 172 29.94 2.34 -12.63
CA LYS A 172 28.72 1.82 -11.98
C LYS A 172 27.51 1.77 -12.92
N SER A 173 27.15 2.91 -13.50
CA SER A 173 26.01 3.02 -14.43
C SER A 173 26.23 2.19 -15.72
N SER A 174 27.49 2.02 -16.16
CA SER A 174 27.85 1.15 -17.29
C SER A 174 27.64 -0.33 -16.96
N ILE A 175 27.98 -0.76 -15.75
CA ILE A 175 27.70 -2.12 -15.26
C ILE A 175 26.20 -2.36 -15.28
N ILE A 176 25.39 -1.46 -14.68
CA ILE A 176 23.92 -1.58 -14.67
C ILE A 176 23.38 -1.69 -16.10
N ALA A 177 23.82 -0.82 -17.00
CA ALA A 177 23.39 -0.83 -18.39
C ALA A 177 23.76 -2.12 -19.14
N SER A 178 24.90 -2.75 -18.78
CA SER A 178 25.39 -3.96 -19.43
C SER A 178 24.67 -5.24 -18.98
N VAL A 179 24.18 -5.29 -17.72
CA VAL A 179 23.54 -6.47 -17.11
C VAL A 179 22.04 -6.37 -17.05
N SER A 180 21.47 -5.17 -17.22
CA SER A 180 20.03 -4.97 -17.17
C SER A 180 19.32 -5.61 -18.35
N ALA A 181 18.27 -6.40 -18.08
CA ALA A 181 17.40 -7.03 -19.07
C ALA A 181 16.51 -6.03 -19.83
N ALA A 182 16.31 -4.83 -19.26
CA ALA A 182 15.63 -3.70 -19.88
C ALA A 182 16.57 -2.49 -19.89
N ARG A 183 16.26 -1.46 -20.68
CA ARG A 183 17.01 -0.20 -20.59
C ARG A 183 16.94 0.31 -19.16
N PRO A 184 18.09 0.67 -18.53
CA PRO A 184 18.07 1.25 -17.21
C PRO A 184 17.14 2.47 -17.19
N GLU A 185 16.26 2.53 -16.23
CA GLU A 185 15.37 3.67 -16.06
C GLU A 185 16.00 4.65 -15.07
N ILE A 186 16.00 5.91 -15.44
CA ILE A 186 16.33 7.02 -14.57
C ILE A 186 15.05 7.27 -13.76
N ALA A 187 15.07 6.93 -12.47
CA ALA A 187 13.91 7.12 -11.62
C ALA A 187 13.88 8.55 -11.07
N ASP A 188 12.88 9.32 -11.51
CA ASP A 188 12.64 10.71 -11.05
C ASP A 188 11.91 10.67 -9.70
N TYR A 189 12.68 10.58 -8.62
CA TYR A 189 12.11 10.68 -7.27
C TYR A 189 12.06 12.15 -6.85
N HIS A 190 10.87 12.65 -6.56
CA HIS A 190 10.63 14.05 -6.13
C HIS A 190 11.36 14.45 -4.84
N PHE A 191 11.99 13.52 -4.17
CA PHE A 191 12.73 13.70 -2.92
C PHE A 191 14.25 13.50 -3.07
N THR A 192 14.77 13.26 -4.30
CA THR A 192 16.20 13.14 -4.57
C THR A 192 16.70 14.28 -5.41
N THR A 193 17.81 14.92 -4.99
CA THR A 193 18.52 15.92 -5.82
C THR A 193 19.38 15.26 -6.90
N ILE A 194 19.67 13.96 -6.73
CA ILE A 194 20.46 13.15 -7.68
C ILE A 194 19.64 11.91 -8.02
N THR A 195 19.34 11.72 -9.29
CA THR A 195 18.50 10.63 -9.81
C THR A 195 19.27 9.30 -9.83
N PRO A 196 18.85 8.27 -9.09
CA PRO A 196 19.49 6.97 -9.14
C PRO A 196 19.19 6.25 -10.45
N VAL A 197 20.15 5.49 -10.93
CA VAL A 197 20.00 4.59 -12.08
C VAL A 197 19.63 3.22 -11.54
N LEU A 198 18.51 2.68 -12.01
CA LEU A 198 18.01 1.37 -11.63
C LEU A 198 18.10 0.39 -12.79
N GLY A 199 18.43 -0.86 -12.50
CA GLY A 199 18.45 -1.92 -13.49
C GLY A 199 17.89 -3.22 -12.92
N VAL A 200 17.09 -3.92 -13.71
CA VAL A 200 16.61 -5.27 -13.38
C VAL A 200 17.53 -6.28 -14.04
N VAL A 201 18.23 -7.06 -13.24
CA VAL A 201 19.09 -8.15 -13.68
C VAL A 201 18.27 -9.42 -13.79
N SER A 202 18.33 -10.11 -14.94
CA SER A 202 17.69 -11.41 -15.16
C SER A 202 18.73 -12.45 -15.53
N LEU A 203 18.81 -13.51 -14.73
CA LEU A 203 19.73 -14.63 -14.97
C LEU A 203 19.06 -15.83 -15.66
N GLY A 204 17.78 -15.69 -16.05
CA GLY A 204 16.94 -16.78 -16.58
C GLY A 204 16.08 -17.43 -15.49
N ASP A 205 15.14 -18.33 -15.88
CA ASP A 205 14.32 -19.18 -14.99
C ASP A 205 13.76 -18.50 -13.73
N ALA A 206 13.17 -17.30 -13.90
CA ALA A 206 12.60 -16.48 -12.81
C ALA A 206 13.63 -15.95 -11.78
N GLN A 207 14.91 -16.01 -12.03
CA GLN A 207 15.96 -15.45 -11.19
C GLN A 207 16.20 -13.99 -11.54
N ASN A 208 15.50 -13.10 -10.85
CA ASN A 208 15.58 -11.66 -11.09
C ASN A 208 15.86 -10.92 -9.77
N PHE A 209 16.65 -9.85 -9.86
CA PHE A 209 16.86 -8.92 -8.75
C PHE A 209 17.07 -7.49 -9.26
N VAL A 210 16.89 -6.51 -8.40
CA VAL A 210 17.00 -5.09 -8.74
C VAL A 210 18.33 -4.55 -8.22
N MET A 211 19.08 -3.87 -9.10
CA MET A 211 20.31 -3.16 -8.77
C MET A 211 20.07 -1.64 -8.83
N ALA A 212 20.67 -0.91 -7.89
CA ALA A 212 20.66 0.55 -7.90
C ALA A 212 22.09 1.10 -7.84
N ASP A 213 22.35 2.14 -8.62
CA ASP A 213 23.51 3.01 -8.39
C ASP A 213 23.21 3.88 -7.17
N ILE A 214 24.15 3.91 -6.21
CA ILE A 214 24.08 4.76 -5.02
C ILE A 214 24.94 6.00 -5.29
N PRO A 215 24.34 7.07 -5.88
CA PRO A 215 25.08 8.28 -6.19
C PRO A 215 25.33 9.10 -4.92
N GLY A 216 26.41 9.87 -4.90
CA GLY A 216 26.61 10.94 -3.91
C GLY A 216 27.14 10.50 -2.54
N LEU A 217 27.70 9.29 -2.40
CA LEU A 217 28.41 8.90 -1.16
C LEU A 217 29.78 9.59 -0.98
N ILE A 218 30.26 10.33 -1.97
CA ILE A 218 31.70 10.66 -2.06
C ILE A 218 32.07 12.13 -1.82
N GLU A 219 31.16 13.08 -1.76
CA GLU A 219 31.51 14.47 -1.41
C GLU A 219 30.36 15.15 -0.69
N GLY A 220 30.47 15.27 0.65
CA GLY A 220 29.57 16.06 1.47
C GLY A 220 28.28 15.38 1.93
N ALA A 221 28.13 14.07 1.79
CA ALA A 221 26.96 13.35 2.27
C ALA A 221 26.78 13.45 3.80
N SER A 222 27.89 13.57 4.55
CA SER A 222 27.88 13.79 6.00
C SER A 222 27.45 15.22 6.41
N GLU A 223 27.50 16.19 5.50
CA GLU A 223 27.13 17.59 5.76
C GLU A 223 25.68 17.93 5.41
N GLY A 224 24.86 16.96 5.00
CA GLY A 224 23.40 17.11 4.81
C GLY A 224 23.01 17.86 3.54
N VAL A 225 23.93 18.16 2.63
CA VAL A 225 23.65 18.87 1.37
C VAL A 225 23.56 17.87 0.22
N GLY A 226 22.35 17.36 -0.07
CA GLY A 226 22.10 16.73 -1.37
C GLY A 226 21.34 15.42 -1.44
N LEU A 227 21.29 14.59 -0.41
CA LEU A 227 20.51 13.34 -0.42
C LEU A 227 19.37 13.45 0.60
N GLY A 228 18.13 13.46 0.15
CA GLY A 228 16.97 13.52 1.04
C GLY A 228 16.93 12.32 2.00
N HIS A 229 16.49 12.51 3.24
CA HIS A 229 16.37 11.47 4.27
C HIS A 229 15.58 10.24 3.80
N ASP A 230 14.65 10.42 2.88
CA ASP A 230 13.83 9.32 2.34
C ASP A 230 14.61 8.41 1.38
N PHE A 231 15.51 8.97 0.57
CA PHE A 231 16.39 8.18 -0.31
C PHE A 231 17.39 7.34 0.50
N LEU A 232 17.88 7.90 1.60
CA LEU A 232 18.81 7.27 2.52
C LEU A 232 18.18 6.02 3.16
N ARG A 233 16.93 6.14 3.57
CA ARG A 233 16.15 5.02 4.13
C ARG A 233 15.91 3.90 3.11
N HIS A 234 15.86 4.23 1.81
CA HIS A 234 15.71 3.23 0.75
C HIS A 234 17.00 2.45 0.49
N ILE A 235 18.16 3.12 0.60
CA ILE A 235 19.47 2.47 0.44
C ILE A 235 19.78 1.53 1.63
N GLU A 236 19.36 1.88 2.84
CA GLU A 236 19.55 1.03 4.04
C GLU A 236 18.88 -0.35 3.90
N ARG A 237 17.96 -0.50 2.97
CA ARG A 237 17.25 -1.76 2.70
C ARG A 237 17.95 -2.66 1.69
N THR A 238 19.06 -2.21 1.06
CA THR A 238 19.85 -3.08 0.19
C THR A 238 20.46 -4.23 1.00
N LYS A 239 20.38 -5.44 0.44
CA LYS A 239 20.82 -6.69 1.08
C LYS A 239 22.31 -6.93 0.85
N VAL A 240 22.78 -6.60 -0.36
CA VAL A 240 24.17 -6.83 -0.82
C VAL A 240 24.72 -5.55 -1.43
N ILE A 241 25.98 -5.26 -1.20
CA ILE A 241 26.70 -4.12 -1.78
C ILE A 241 27.76 -4.62 -2.76
N ILE A 242 27.77 -4.08 -3.98
CA ILE A 242 28.85 -4.26 -4.93
C ILE A 242 29.74 -3.01 -4.88
N HIS A 243 30.97 -3.18 -4.43
CA HIS A 243 31.95 -2.13 -4.42
C HIS A 243 32.70 -2.11 -5.76
N VAL A 244 32.44 -1.10 -6.58
CA VAL A 244 33.03 -0.96 -7.92
C VAL A 244 34.31 -0.15 -7.83
N LEU A 245 35.44 -0.76 -8.19
CA LEU A 245 36.77 -0.13 -8.20
C LEU A 245 37.31 -0.02 -9.63
N ASP A 246 37.96 1.09 -9.94
CA ASP A 246 38.68 1.28 -11.22
C ASP A 246 40.05 0.62 -11.15
N ALA A 247 40.19 -0.59 -11.72
CA ALA A 247 41.44 -1.29 -11.77
C ALA A 247 42.49 -0.60 -12.69
N SER A 248 42.04 0.25 -13.63
CA SER A 248 42.96 0.87 -14.58
C SER A 248 43.81 2.00 -13.98
N GLY A 249 43.29 2.65 -12.91
CA GLY A 249 43.99 3.79 -12.30
C GLY A 249 44.19 5.01 -13.21
N ILE A 250 43.52 5.08 -14.37
CA ILE A 250 43.69 6.16 -15.36
C ILE A 250 43.38 7.55 -14.78
N GLU A 251 42.47 7.63 -13.84
CA GLU A 251 42.11 8.88 -13.18
C GLU A 251 43.11 9.34 -12.12
N GLY A 252 44.27 8.64 -11.98
CA GLY A 252 45.31 8.95 -11.04
C GLY A 252 44.99 8.63 -9.57
N ARG A 253 43.97 7.79 -9.35
CA ARG A 253 43.54 7.34 -8.02
C ARG A 253 44.06 5.94 -7.73
N ASP A 254 44.32 5.68 -6.44
CA ASP A 254 44.66 4.33 -5.97
C ASP A 254 43.37 3.57 -5.60
N PRO A 255 43.04 2.46 -6.30
CA PRO A 255 41.81 1.70 -6.03
C PRO A 255 41.76 1.12 -4.61
N VAL A 256 42.87 0.86 -3.98
CA VAL A 256 42.93 0.39 -2.57
C VAL A 256 42.57 1.52 -1.59
N GLU A 257 43.09 2.70 -1.82
CA GLU A 257 42.70 3.86 -0.98
C GLU A 257 41.23 4.22 -1.17
N ASP A 258 40.72 4.14 -2.42
CA ASP A 258 39.36 4.41 -2.73
C ASP A 258 38.40 3.45 -2.00
N PHE A 259 38.74 2.18 -1.90
CA PHE A 259 37.99 1.19 -1.14
C PHE A 259 37.85 1.60 0.33
N TYR A 260 38.95 1.94 1.02
CA TYR A 260 38.89 2.30 2.43
C TYR A 260 38.16 3.63 2.67
N LYS A 261 38.32 4.60 1.78
CA LYS A 261 37.59 5.90 1.87
C LYS A 261 36.07 5.69 1.78
N ILE A 262 35.59 4.91 0.80
CA ILE A 262 34.17 4.62 0.63
C ILE A 262 33.60 3.84 1.80
N ASN A 263 34.32 2.82 2.30
CA ASN A 263 33.86 2.07 3.47
C ASN A 263 33.78 2.94 4.73
N LYS A 264 34.69 3.88 4.89
CA LYS A 264 34.62 4.87 5.97
C LYS A 264 33.39 5.77 5.82
N GLU A 265 33.09 6.23 4.61
CA GLU A 265 31.90 7.04 4.35
C GLU A 265 30.61 6.24 4.57
N LEU A 266 30.54 4.99 4.09
CA LEU A 266 29.43 4.08 4.36
C LEU A 266 29.19 3.91 5.88
N SER A 267 30.26 3.78 6.66
CA SER A 267 30.14 3.60 8.12
C SER A 267 29.68 4.88 8.83
N LEU A 268 30.12 6.05 8.36
CA LEU A 268 29.66 7.34 8.87
C LEU A 268 28.22 7.61 8.52
N TYR A 269 27.80 7.11 7.35
CA TYR A 269 26.47 7.31 6.82
C TYR A 269 25.43 6.42 7.51
N SER A 270 25.64 5.11 7.50
CA SER A 270 24.80 4.12 8.18
C SER A 270 25.63 2.93 8.65
N PRO A 271 25.74 2.73 9.97
CA PRO A 271 26.41 1.55 10.52
C PRO A 271 25.75 0.22 10.09
N LYS A 272 24.44 0.24 9.78
CA LYS A 272 23.71 -0.93 9.27
C LYS A 272 24.19 -1.28 7.86
N LEU A 273 24.38 -0.28 7.00
CA LEU A 273 24.84 -0.46 5.62
C LEU A 273 26.30 -0.97 5.57
N ALA A 274 27.15 -0.44 6.41
CA ALA A 274 28.57 -0.86 6.50
C ALA A 274 28.74 -2.34 6.87
N LYS A 275 27.77 -2.91 7.61
CA LYS A 275 27.77 -4.32 8.02
C LYS A 275 27.19 -5.28 6.96
N ARG A 276 26.62 -4.77 5.86
CA ARG A 276 26.06 -5.60 4.81
C ARG A 276 27.13 -6.41 4.09
N SER A 277 26.74 -7.56 3.57
CA SER A 277 27.62 -8.40 2.76
C SER A 277 28.10 -7.63 1.54
N GLN A 278 29.44 -7.58 1.34
CA GLN A 278 30.07 -6.84 0.27
C GLN A 278 30.79 -7.76 -0.70
N VAL A 279 30.84 -7.38 -1.99
CA VAL A 279 31.63 -8.00 -3.02
C VAL A 279 32.33 -6.91 -3.85
N ILE A 280 33.55 -7.17 -4.30
CA ILE A 280 34.36 -6.20 -5.04
C ILE A 280 34.27 -6.53 -6.55
N ALA A 281 33.91 -5.52 -7.35
CA ALA A 281 33.99 -5.55 -8.81
C ALA A 281 35.17 -4.69 -9.26
N ALA A 282 36.29 -5.31 -9.63
CA ALA A 282 37.42 -4.63 -10.24
C ALA A 282 37.12 -4.39 -11.73
N ASN A 283 36.68 -3.18 -12.06
CA ASN A 283 36.22 -2.82 -13.39
C ASN A 283 37.34 -2.23 -14.27
N LYS A 284 37.08 -2.12 -15.58
CA LYS A 284 37.98 -1.62 -16.63
C LYS A 284 39.18 -2.54 -16.89
N LEU A 285 38.95 -3.86 -16.76
CA LEU A 285 39.98 -4.86 -16.98
C LEU A 285 40.49 -4.92 -18.43
N ASP A 286 39.73 -4.37 -19.38
CA ASP A 286 40.11 -4.22 -20.79
C ASP A 286 41.31 -3.28 -21.00
N LEU A 287 41.73 -2.53 -19.96
CA LEU A 287 42.84 -1.60 -20.06
C LEU A 287 44.15 -2.24 -19.57
N PRO A 288 45.30 -2.02 -20.27
CA PRO A 288 46.57 -2.74 -19.99
C PRO A 288 47.09 -2.53 -18.55
N GLN A 289 46.83 -1.37 -17.95
CA GLN A 289 47.30 -1.00 -16.60
C GLN A 289 46.52 -1.73 -15.51
N ALA A 290 45.36 -2.32 -15.81
CA ALA A 290 44.51 -2.95 -14.80
C ALA A 290 45.13 -4.19 -14.15
N SER A 291 46.03 -4.92 -14.86
CA SER A 291 46.64 -6.15 -14.33
C SER A 291 47.52 -5.93 -13.10
N GLU A 292 48.25 -4.81 -13.00
CA GLU A 292 49.10 -4.49 -11.85
C GLU A 292 48.27 -4.16 -10.61
N ASN A 293 47.20 -3.36 -10.80
CA ASN A 293 46.32 -2.98 -9.70
C ASN A 293 45.45 -4.15 -9.25
N LEU A 294 45.08 -5.07 -10.15
CA LEU A 294 44.24 -6.23 -9.83
C LEU A 294 44.92 -7.09 -8.73
N ALA A 295 46.24 -7.33 -8.81
CA ALA A 295 46.95 -8.08 -7.77
C ALA A 295 46.88 -7.39 -6.39
N ARG A 296 47.01 -6.05 -6.37
CA ARG A 296 46.88 -5.26 -5.14
C ARG A 296 45.46 -5.27 -4.57
N ILE A 297 44.45 -5.22 -5.45
CA ILE A 297 43.05 -5.31 -5.03
C ILE A 297 42.75 -6.70 -4.46
N GLN A 298 43.27 -7.77 -5.06
CA GLN A 298 43.12 -9.13 -4.55
C GLN A 298 43.75 -9.32 -3.19
N GLU A 299 44.99 -8.84 -2.99
CA GLU A 299 45.68 -8.91 -1.70
C GLU A 299 44.92 -8.14 -0.60
N MET A 300 44.38 -6.97 -0.94
CA MET A 300 43.53 -6.19 -0.02
C MET A 300 42.26 -6.93 0.33
N ALA A 301 41.57 -7.49 -0.68
CA ALA A 301 40.31 -8.20 -0.48
C ALA A 301 40.48 -9.48 0.35
N GLU A 302 41.58 -10.22 0.18
CA GLU A 302 41.90 -11.37 1.01
C GLU A 302 42.08 -10.98 2.50
N LYS A 303 42.70 -9.82 2.80
CA LYS A 303 42.82 -9.31 4.16
C LYS A 303 41.48 -8.95 4.79
N GLU A 304 40.53 -8.43 3.97
CA GLU A 304 39.18 -8.04 4.41
C GLU A 304 38.19 -9.22 4.33
N GLY A 305 38.58 -10.39 3.82
CA GLY A 305 37.70 -11.56 3.65
C GLY A 305 36.64 -11.39 2.57
N LEU A 306 36.88 -10.52 1.56
CA LEU A 306 35.96 -10.20 0.49
C LEU A 306 36.36 -10.91 -0.81
N LYS A 307 35.36 -11.21 -1.65
CA LYS A 307 35.60 -11.80 -2.97
C LYS A 307 35.73 -10.73 -4.03
N VAL A 308 36.71 -10.88 -4.92
CA VAL A 308 36.97 -9.97 -6.06
C VAL A 308 36.55 -10.62 -7.35
N PHE A 309 35.82 -9.87 -8.16
CA PHE A 309 35.49 -10.23 -9.54
C PHE A 309 36.14 -9.24 -10.49
N PRO A 310 37.12 -9.72 -11.30
CA PRO A 310 37.65 -8.93 -12.40
C PRO A 310 36.59 -8.82 -13.49
N VAL A 311 36.20 -7.59 -13.83
CA VAL A 311 35.13 -7.34 -14.80
C VAL A 311 35.48 -6.22 -15.77
N SER A 312 34.87 -6.25 -16.95
CA SER A 312 34.86 -5.13 -17.86
C SER A 312 33.40 -4.81 -18.25
N ALA A 313 32.92 -3.64 -17.89
CA ALA A 313 31.61 -3.18 -18.30
C ALA A 313 31.51 -2.94 -19.81
N ALA A 314 32.65 -2.63 -20.47
CA ALA A 314 32.71 -2.37 -21.91
C ALA A 314 32.64 -3.68 -22.74
N THR A 315 33.42 -4.70 -22.37
CA THR A 315 33.42 -5.99 -23.05
C THR A 315 32.42 -7.00 -22.51
N LYS A 316 31.79 -6.71 -21.38
CA LYS A 316 30.88 -7.57 -20.61
C LYS A 316 31.53 -8.81 -20.00
N GLU A 317 32.86 -8.88 -20.02
CA GLU A 317 33.61 -9.99 -19.45
C GLU A 317 33.50 -10.00 -17.91
N GLY A 318 33.36 -11.19 -17.31
CA GLY A 318 33.25 -11.39 -15.85
C GLY A 318 31.91 -10.96 -15.21
N LEU A 319 31.06 -10.21 -15.92
CA LEU A 319 29.80 -9.70 -15.34
C LEU A 319 28.80 -10.81 -15.00
N GLN A 320 28.71 -11.85 -15.81
CA GLN A 320 27.76 -12.95 -15.53
C GLN A 320 28.14 -13.72 -14.26
N ASP A 321 29.41 -13.96 -14.03
CA ASP A 321 29.90 -14.67 -12.85
C ASP A 321 29.69 -13.83 -11.59
N LEU A 322 29.93 -12.52 -11.68
CA LEU A 322 29.60 -11.57 -10.62
C LEU A 322 28.10 -11.61 -10.29
N MET A 323 27.23 -11.53 -11.30
CA MET A 323 25.77 -11.52 -11.07
C MET A 323 25.26 -12.83 -10.47
N ARG A 324 25.77 -13.97 -10.89
CA ARG A 324 25.45 -15.28 -10.30
C ARG A 324 25.86 -15.37 -8.85
N TYR A 325 27.06 -14.89 -8.52
CA TYR A 325 27.54 -14.88 -7.15
C TYR A 325 26.71 -13.95 -6.25
N VAL A 326 26.39 -12.76 -6.74
CA VAL A 326 25.52 -11.81 -6.05
C VAL A 326 24.13 -12.42 -5.80
N TYR A 327 23.58 -13.14 -6.79
CA TYR A 327 22.30 -13.83 -6.62
C TYR A 327 22.38 -14.92 -5.52
N GLN A 328 23.47 -15.69 -5.44
CA GLN A 328 23.70 -16.63 -4.34
C GLN A 328 23.73 -15.92 -2.98
N MET A 329 24.49 -14.82 -2.89
CA MET A 329 24.50 -14.00 -1.66
C MET A 329 23.14 -13.50 -1.24
N LEU A 330 22.27 -13.15 -2.22
CA LEU A 330 20.90 -12.73 -1.94
C LEU A 330 20.00 -13.88 -1.43
N GLN A 331 20.26 -15.11 -1.88
CA GLN A 331 19.55 -16.32 -1.39
C GLN A 331 20.02 -16.71 0.01
N ASP A 332 21.31 -16.55 0.29
CA ASP A 332 21.90 -16.86 1.59
C ASP A 332 21.66 -15.75 2.63
N TYR A 333 21.14 -14.59 2.18
CA TYR A 333 20.83 -13.47 3.05
C TYR A 333 19.66 -13.82 3.98
N VAL A 334 20.01 -14.08 5.24
CA VAL A 334 19.03 -14.17 6.34
C VAL A 334 18.88 -12.76 6.90
N GLU A 335 17.72 -12.20 6.78
CA GLU A 335 17.39 -10.93 7.41
C GLU A 335 17.62 -11.07 8.92
N GLU A 336 18.62 -10.36 9.49
CA GLU A 336 18.69 -10.19 10.93
C GLU A 336 17.47 -9.35 11.33
N VAL A 337 16.46 -10.07 11.77
CA VAL A 337 15.20 -9.49 12.19
C VAL A 337 15.45 -8.75 13.49
N ASP A 338 15.47 -7.43 13.44
CA ASP A 338 15.28 -6.63 14.64
C ASP A 338 13.92 -7.06 15.24
N GLU A 339 13.88 -7.63 16.43
CA GLU A 339 12.67 -8.14 17.10
C GLU A 339 11.55 -7.08 17.24
N GLU A 340 11.89 -5.80 17.09
CA GLU A 340 10.96 -4.68 17.08
C GLU A 340 10.16 -4.52 15.76
N ASP A 341 10.65 -5.05 14.63
CA ASP A 341 10.00 -4.93 13.31
C ASP A 341 9.12 -6.15 12.94
N ASN A 342 9.09 -7.19 13.78
CA ASN A 342 8.44 -8.48 13.49
C ASN A 342 6.94 -8.55 13.79
N ALA A 343 6.32 -7.49 14.27
CA ALA A 343 4.86 -7.47 14.40
C ALA A 343 4.27 -7.25 13.00
N GLU A 344 3.58 -8.26 12.45
CA GLU A 344 2.72 -8.09 11.27
C GLU A 344 1.87 -6.84 11.48
N LYS A 345 2.14 -5.81 10.68
CA LYS A 345 1.41 -4.54 10.80
C LYS A 345 0.08 -4.68 10.09
N ILE A 346 -0.99 -4.80 10.85
CA ILE A 346 -2.34 -4.75 10.32
C ILE A 346 -2.80 -3.29 10.34
N TYR A 347 -2.79 -2.66 9.18
CA TYR A 347 -3.32 -1.31 9.02
C TYR A 347 -4.84 -1.38 8.84
N ASN A 348 -5.56 -0.77 9.77
CA ASN A 348 -6.99 -0.56 9.62
C ASN A 348 -7.20 0.87 9.12
N ALA A 349 -7.97 1.05 8.05
CA ALA A 349 -8.44 2.38 7.66
C ALA A 349 -9.03 3.06 8.90
N GLN A 350 -8.49 4.24 9.23
CA GLN A 350 -8.92 4.97 10.43
C GLN A 350 -10.43 5.17 10.37
N GLU A 351 -11.10 4.81 11.47
CA GLU A 351 -12.45 5.24 11.69
C GLU A 351 -12.36 6.70 12.14
N ASP A 352 -12.76 7.63 11.28
CA ASP A 352 -13.09 8.96 11.74
C ASP A 352 -14.36 8.82 12.59
N ASP A 353 -14.18 8.55 13.88
CA ASP A 353 -15.25 8.46 14.88
C ASP A 353 -15.88 9.82 15.21
N ALA A 354 -15.41 10.88 14.60
CA ALA A 354 -16.03 12.17 14.72
C ALA A 354 -17.35 12.17 13.95
N ASP A 355 -18.44 11.92 14.66
CA ASP A 355 -19.83 12.03 14.21
C ASP A 355 -20.19 13.52 13.99
N ASP A 356 -19.31 14.24 13.27
CA ASP A 356 -19.49 15.66 12.98
C ASP A 356 -20.52 15.82 11.87
N ILE A 357 -21.79 15.88 12.33
CA ILE A 357 -22.88 16.26 11.47
C ILE A 357 -22.72 17.74 11.12
N THR A 358 -22.36 18.00 9.88
CA THR A 358 -22.22 19.36 9.34
C THR A 358 -23.48 19.75 8.57
N ILE A 359 -23.96 20.98 8.78
CA ILE A 359 -25.14 21.53 8.12
C ILE A 359 -24.72 22.77 7.35
N LYS A 360 -24.89 22.76 6.04
CA LYS A 360 -24.64 23.89 5.12
C LYS A 360 -25.93 24.27 4.40
N ARG A 361 -26.09 25.55 4.05
CA ARG A 361 -27.16 25.95 3.14
C ARG A 361 -26.76 25.55 1.71
N ASP A 362 -27.76 25.09 0.94
CA ASP A 362 -27.58 24.86 -0.48
C ASP A 362 -27.27 26.15 -1.23
N MET A 363 -26.62 26.03 -2.39
CA MET A 363 -26.25 27.19 -3.24
C MET A 363 -27.47 27.98 -3.74
N THR A 364 -28.64 27.33 -3.83
CA THR A 364 -29.90 27.96 -4.21
C THR A 364 -30.55 28.76 -3.07
N GLY A 365 -30.07 28.58 -1.82
CA GLY A 365 -30.58 29.26 -0.64
C GLY A 365 -31.95 28.74 -0.13
N GLN A 366 -32.55 27.73 -0.80
CA GLN A 366 -33.86 27.17 -0.46
C GLN A 366 -33.79 25.82 0.26
N GLY A 367 -32.58 25.27 0.49
CA GLY A 367 -32.39 23.97 1.09
C GLY A 367 -31.19 23.92 2.05
N PHE A 368 -31.10 22.82 2.79
CA PHE A 368 -30.02 22.52 3.70
C PHE A 368 -29.38 21.18 3.33
N ILE A 369 -28.05 21.17 3.20
CA ILE A 369 -27.26 19.97 3.00
C ILE A 369 -26.75 19.52 4.37
N VAL A 370 -27.17 18.32 4.79
CA VAL A 370 -26.74 17.70 6.03
C VAL A 370 -25.79 16.56 5.67
N SER A 371 -24.53 16.68 6.04
CA SER A 371 -23.49 15.69 5.78
C SER A 371 -22.99 15.10 7.08
N GLY A 372 -22.73 13.80 7.09
CA GLY A 372 -22.20 13.05 8.21
C GLY A 372 -22.21 11.56 7.89
N LYS A 373 -21.05 10.90 8.00
CA LYS A 373 -20.90 9.47 7.63
C LYS A 373 -21.94 8.57 8.30
N SER A 374 -22.21 8.76 9.60
CA SER A 374 -23.16 7.94 10.34
C SER A 374 -24.61 8.20 9.91
N LEU A 375 -24.93 9.44 9.52
CA LEU A 375 -26.26 9.82 9.06
C LEU A 375 -26.52 9.29 7.63
N GLU A 376 -25.56 9.42 6.76
CA GLU A 376 -25.63 8.89 5.38
C GLU A 376 -25.78 7.36 5.39
N LYS A 377 -25.04 6.66 6.25
CA LYS A 377 -25.21 5.22 6.49
C LYS A 377 -26.61 4.89 7.00
N LEU A 378 -27.14 5.65 7.94
CA LEU A 378 -28.49 5.45 8.48
C LEU A 378 -29.55 5.61 7.39
N VAL A 379 -29.43 6.63 6.54
CA VAL A 379 -30.33 6.85 5.39
C VAL A 379 -30.24 5.67 4.43
N ALA A 380 -29.05 5.26 4.04
CA ALA A 380 -28.83 4.13 3.12
C ALA A 380 -29.37 2.79 3.66
N MET A 381 -29.38 2.61 5.00
CA MET A 381 -29.88 1.39 5.65
C MET A 381 -31.41 1.45 5.93
N THR A 382 -32.08 2.55 5.68
CA THR A 382 -33.51 2.73 5.97
C THR A 382 -34.35 2.45 4.72
N ASN A 383 -35.33 1.57 4.85
CA ASN A 383 -36.32 1.36 3.79
C ASN A 383 -37.45 2.39 3.89
N PHE A 384 -37.39 3.47 3.15
CA PHE A 384 -38.39 4.54 3.13
C PHE A 384 -39.73 4.14 2.54
N GLY A 385 -39.87 2.94 1.99
CA GLY A 385 -41.18 2.37 1.59
C GLY A 385 -41.98 1.75 2.75
N ASN A 386 -41.47 1.82 3.98
CA ASN A 386 -42.11 1.26 5.18
C ASN A 386 -42.29 2.30 6.28
N ASP A 387 -43.52 2.55 6.70
CA ASP A 387 -43.86 3.56 7.70
C ASP A 387 -43.18 3.33 9.06
N GLU A 388 -43.02 2.08 9.48
CA GLU A 388 -42.32 1.79 10.76
C GLU A 388 -40.84 2.08 10.66
N ALA A 389 -40.22 1.81 9.51
CA ALA A 389 -38.82 2.15 9.27
C ALA A 389 -38.61 3.66 9.28
N ILE A 390 -39.53 4.43 8.69
CA ILE A 390 -39.52 5.90 8.71
C ILE A 390 -39.65 6.43 10.13
N ARG A 391 -40.57 5.89 10.95
CA ARG A 391 -40.71 6.29 12.36
C ARG A 391 -39.43 6.02 13.15
N ARG A 392 -38.78 4.89 12.91
CA ARG A 392 -37.49 4.57 13.52
C ARG A 392 -36.40 5.55 13.10
N PHE A 393 -36.33 5.88 11.82
CA PHE A 393 -35.41 6.89 11.28
C PHE A 393 -35.64 8.24 11.97
N GLN A 394 -36.87 8.71 12.06
CA GLN A 394 -37.24 9.96 12.73
C GLN A 394 -36.86 9.94 14.22
N TYR A 395 -37.04 8.81 14.90
CA TYR A 395 -36.61 8.65 16.28
C TYR A 395 -35.10 8.83 16.46
N ILE A 396 -34.29 8.16 15.62
CA ILE A 396 -32.81 8.27 15.65
C ILE A 396 -32.38 9.70 15.27
N TRP A 397 -33.05 10.32 14.31
CA TRP A 397 -32.84 11.69 13.89
C TRP A 397 -32.98 12.68 15.09
N ARG A 398 -34.03 12.51 15.85
CA ARG A 398 -34.25 13.30 17.07
C ARG A 398 -33.18 13.02 18.14
N LEU A 399 -32.83 11.78 18.37
CA LEU A 399 -31.77 11.42 19.31
C LEU A 399 -30.41 12.06 18.97
N LYS A 400 -30.10 12.22 17.70
CA LYS A 400 -28.89 12.89 17.24
C LYS A 400 -28.97 14.43 17.29
N GLY A 401 -30.10 14.99 17.72
CA GLY A 401 -30.29 16.42 17.83
C GLY A 401 -30.23 17.20 16.51
N ILE A 402 -30.52 16.55 15.40
CA ILE A 402 -30.37 17.15 14.04
C ILE A 402 -31.41 18.26 13.88
N ASP A 403 -32.64 18.09 14.41
CA ASP A 403 -33.70 19.11 14.38
C ASP A 403 -33.24 20.41 15.07
N GLU A 404 -32.57 20.29 16.22
CA GLU A 404 -32.06 21.46 16.96
C GLU A 404 -30.97 22.19 16.17
N LYS A 405 -30.06 21.42 15.57
CA LYS A 405 -28.99 21.97 14.71
C LYS A 405 -29.56 22.68 13.46
N LEU A 406 -30.58 22.10 12.82
CA LEU A 406 -31.26 22.71 11.69
C LEU A 406 -32.03 23.99 12.06
N ARG A 407 -32.75 23.97 13.17
CA ARG A 407 -33.45 25.16 13.71
C ARG A 407 -32.47 26.29 14.03
N ALA A 408 -31.32 25.96 14.61
CA ALA A 408 -30.27 26.95 14.88
C ALA A 408 -29.72 27.59 13.59
N LYS A 409 -29.79 26.90 12.46
CA LYS A 409 -29.41 27.40 11.12
C LYS A 409 -30.57 28.10 10.39
N GLY A 410 -31.76 28.13 10.99
CA GLY A 410 -32.92 28.88 10.48
C GLY A 410 -33.77 28.15 9.46
N ILE A 411 -33.88 26.81 9.56
CA ILE A 411 -34.79 26.01 8.71
C ILE A 411 -36.24 26.37 8.97
N LYS A 412 -37.06 26.37 7.93
CA LYS A 412 -38.50 26.60 7.99
C LYS A 412 -39.26 25.38 7.52
N GLU A 413 -40.54 25.30 7.90
CA GLU A 413 -41.44 24.25 7.42
C GLU A 413 -41.58 24.34 5.89
N GLY A 414 -41.40 23.21 5.22
CA GLY A 414 -41.38 23.12 3.76
C GLY A 414 -40.01 23.28 3.11
N ASP A 415 -38.97 23.64 3.88
CA ASP A 415 -37.61 23.68 3.34
C ASP A 415 -37.11 22.26 3.01
N THR A 416 -36.27 22.16 1.98
CA THR A 416 -35.71 20.88 1.57
C THR A 416 -34.41 20.57 2.32
N VAL A 417 -34.28 19.32 2.79
CA VAL A 417 -33.08 18.79 3.43
C VAL A 417 -32.46 17.69 2.55
N TYR A 418 -31.23 17.88 2.12
CA TYR A 418 -30.45 16.92 1.35
C TYR A 418 -29.52 16.14 2.25
N ILE A 419 -29.54 14.80 2.14
CA ILE A 419 -28.64 13.89 2.85
C ILE A 419 -28.09 12.89 1.82
N GLY A 420 -26.82 13.02 1.45
CA GLY A 420 -26.26 12.27 0.32
C GLY A 420 -27.07 12.54 -0.95
N GLU A 421 -27.63 11.48 -1.54
CA GLU A 421 -28.47 11.56 -2.75
C GLU A 421 -29.99 11.69 -2.45
N MET A 422 -30.37 11.67 -1.16
CA MET A 422 -31.78 11.68 -0.78
C MET A 422 -32.25 13.10 -0.43
N GLU A 423 -33.49 13.39 -0.81
CA GLU A 423 -34.16 14.67 -0.60
C GLU A 423 -35.36 14.49 0.33
N PHE A 424 -35.46 15.32 1.35
CA PHE A 424 -36.52 15.28 2.34
C PHE A 424 -37.13 16.66 2.50
N GLU A 425 -38.46 16.75 2.59
CA GLU A 425 -39.17 17.96 3.00
C GLU A 425 -39.19 18.06 4.53
N TYR A 426 -38.70 19.17 5.07
CA TYR A 426 -38.76 19.40 6.53
C TYR A 426 -40.17 19.72 7.00
N ARG A 427 -40.70 18.87 7.87
CA ARG A 427 -41.99 19.05 8.52
C ARG A 427 -41.80 19.00 10.05
N GLN A 428 -42.42 19.91 10.77
CA GLN A 428 -42.35 19.97 12.24
C GLN A 428 -43.12 18.84 12.92
#